data_0658f78865f1590279ba2e2a8ef77dd0
#
_entry.id   0658f78865f1590279ba2e2a8ef77dd0
#
_cell.length_a   1.000
_cell.length_b   1.000
_cell.length_c   1.000
_cell.angle_alpha   90.00
_cell.angle_beta   90.00
_cell.angle_gamma   90.00
#
_symmetry.space_group_name_H-M   'P 1'
#
loop_
_entity.id
_entity.type
_entity.pdbx_description
1 polymer ?
#
loop_
_entity_poly.entity_id
_entity_poly.type
_entity_poly.pdbx_seq_one_letter_code
_entity_poly.pdbx_strand_id
1 'polypeptide(L)'
;MIAAAALFAPPLMWRLYGAGPKTASDEIAVVIESYVKAIYSRDFASAYATVSERDRSFKSQKTYVSEQGAFSGFASQVARRLAGWIELHAVKPFISGDQASVTVKVHLPDPNKIAPLVLNWDEARLNGLSTSEQTALLSALEARRREGRIAFIEAQEKFDLVKENSSWKLFFNWRMPVQVEVRTKLPQGTSLQVEPVARQIEFQPGEPFTITIRLRNPSTRELRARVMHNVEPKSLEKYLGVGDCGNYVPFRIGAGKQDENSSTFLVWTNLPPEVKRFAMIYEFEVD
;
A
#
# COMPACT_ATOMS: atom_id res chain seq x y z
N MET A 1 41.39 -25.60 57.08
CA MET A 1 40.96 -24.20 56.96
C MET A 1 40.59 -23.93 55.51
N ILE A 2 39.29 -23.92 55.19
CA ILE A 2 38.81 -23.65 53.86
C ILE A 2 38.04 -22.32 53.94
N ALA A 3 38.58 -21.29 53.29
CA ALA A 3 37.98 -19.95 53.24
C ALA A 3 36.89 -19.97 52.16
N ALA A 4 35.63 -19.73 52.57
CA ALA A 4 34.51 -19.50 51.67
C ALA A 4 34.54 -18.02 51.19
N ALA A 5 34.74 -17.80 49.90
CA ALA A 5 34.60 -16.54 49.26
C ALA A 5 33.13 -16.30 48.95
N ALA A 6 32.51 -15.37 49.65
CA ALA A 6 31.14 -14.87 49.35
C ALA A 6 31.17 -13.98 48.10
N LEU A 7 30.60 -14.44 47.02
CA LEU A 7 30.32 -13.67 45.83
C LEU A 7 29.13 -12.72 46.11
N PHE A 8 29.45 -11.46 46.36
CA PHE A 8 28.45 -10.37 46.35
C PHE A 8 28.01 -10.11 44.89
N ALA A 9 26.82 -10.57 44.53
CA ALA A 9 26.13 -10.11 43.36
C ALA A 9 25.62 -8.67 43.60
N PRO A 10 25.87 -7.71 42.70
CA PRO A 10 25.31 -6.37 42.86
C PRO A 10 23.79 -6.42 42.66
N PRO A 11 23.02 -5.61 43.43
CA PRO A 11 21.58 -5.55 43.24
C PRO A 11 21.25 -5.05 41.84
N LEU A 12 20.44 -5.80 41.11
CA LEU A 12 19.82 -5.38 39.86
C LEU A 12 18.95 -4.13 40.18
N MET A 13 19.54 -2.95 40.03
CA MET A 13 18.78 -1.72 39.93
C MET A 13 17.98 -1.81 38.63
N TRP A 14 16.71 -2.17 38.75
CA TRP A 14 15.70 -1.89 37.73
C TRP A 14 15.69 -0.39 37.53
N ARG A 15 16.40 0.07 36.51
CA ARG A 15 16.22 1.44 36.03
C ARG A 15 14.79 1.51 35.49
N LEU A 16 13.89 2.02 36.32
CA LEU A 16 12.66 2.66 35.88
C LEU A 16 13.08 3.89 35.07
N TYR A 17 13.47 3.69 33.83
CA TYR A 17 13.43 4.76 32.85
C TYR A 17 11.96 5.04 32.63
N GLY A 18 11.40 5.91 33.43
CA GLY A 18 10.16 6.59 33.10
C GLY A 18 10.35 7.17 31.71
N ALA A 19 9.54 6.72 30.75
CA ALA A 19 9.51 7.35 29.45
C ALA A 19 9.28 8.86 29.70
N GLY A 20 10.25 9.68 29.35
CA GLY A 20 10.10 11.13 29.39
C GLY A 20 8.85 11.54 28.61
N PRO A 21 8.30 12.71 28.81
CA PRO A 21 7.12 13.15 28.10
C PRO A 21 7.37 12.98 26.59
N LYS A 22 6.47 12.23 25.91
CA LYS A 22 6.55 12.03 24.47
C LYS A 22 6.58 13.39 23.78
N THR A 23 7.54 13.61 22.91
CA THR A 23 7.58 14.82 22.10
C THR A 23 6.52 14.77 21.00
N ALA A 24 6.11 15.93 20.49
CA ALA A 24 5.20 15.97 19.34
C ALA A 24 5.76 15.19 18.14
N SER A 25 7.08 15.16 17.96
CA SER A 25 7.74 14.36 16.92
C SER A 25 7.54 12.86 17.13
N ASP A 26 7.62 12.39 18.38
CA ASP A 26 7.40 10.96 18.70
C ASP A 26 5.94 10.57 18.47
N GLU A 27 5.00 11.43 18.84
CA GLU A 27 3.57 11.19 18.59
C GLU A 27 3.26 11.13 17.11
N ILE A 28 3.81 12.04 16.30
CA ILE A 28 3.68 12.07 14.84
C ILE A 28 4.24 10.78 14.24
N ALA A 29 5.44 10.36 14.65
CA ALA A 29 6.07 9.15 14.16
C ALA A 29 5.20 7.91 14.42
N VAL A 30 4.61 7.79 15.62
CA VAL A 30 3.71 6.69 15.99
C VAL A 30 2.45 6.66 15.12
N VAL A 31 1.85 7.83 14.83
CA VAL A 31 0.65 7.90 14.00
C VAL A 31 0.95 7.44 12.57
N ILE A 32 2.05 7.93 11.98
CA ILE A 32 2.46 7.56 10.62
C ILE A 32 2.80 6.07 10.56
N GLU A 33 3.56 5.55 11.53
CA GLU A 33 3.91 4.14 11.57
C GLU A 33 2.65 3.26 11.65
N SER A 34 1.71 3.63 12.50
CA SER A 34 0.44 2.93 12.65
C SER A 34 -0.36 2.92 11.34
N TYR A 35 -0.44 4.06 10.66
CA TYR A 35 -1.12 4.19 9.37
C TYR A 35 -0.46 3.33 8.29
N VAL A 36 0.84 3.49 8.09
CA VAL A 36 1.58 2.76 7.05
C VAL A 36 1.46 1.25 7.27
N LYS A 37 1.69 0.77 8.49
CA LYS A 37 1.54 -0.66 8.80
C LYS A 37 0.11 -1.16 8.59
N ALA A 38 -0.89 -0.35 8.92
CA ALA A 38 -2.30 -0.69 8.70
C ALA A 38 -2.64 -0.79 7.20
N ILE A 39 -2.18 0.16 6.38
CA ILE A 39 -2.36 0.11 4.92
C ILE A 39 -1.73 -1.16 4.33
N TYR A 40 -0.48 -1.42 4.65
CA TYR A 40 0.25 -2.57 4.09
C TYR A 40 -0.23 -3.93 4.63
N SER A 41 -0.83 -3.95 5.82
CA SER A 41 -1.52 -5.16 6.34
C SER A 41 -2.96 -5.29 5.84
N ARG A 42 -3.46 -4.35 5.05
CA ARG A 42 -4.86 -4.21 4.62
C ARG A 42 -5.86 -4.15 5.78
N ASP A 43 -5.42 -3.66 6.94
CA ASP A 43 -6.26 -3.31 8.08
C ASP A 43 -6.76 -1.87 7.95
N PHE A 44 -7.65 -1.65 6.98
CA PHE A 44 -8.14 -0.31 6.65
C PHE A 44 -9.01 0.29 7.76
N ALA A 45 -9.57 -0.52 8.65
CA ALA A 45 -10.27 -0.01 9.81
C ALA A 45 -9.31 0.70 10.78
N SER A 46 -8.15 0.10 11.05
CA SER A 46 -7.08 0.72 11.86
C SER A 46 -6.46 1.93 11.15
N ALA A 47 -6.26 1.85 9.83
CA ALA A 47 -5.79 3.00 9.04
C ALA A 47 -6.75 4.19 9.16
N TYR A 48 -8.05 3.97 8.99
CA TYR A 48 -9.08 5.00 9.12
C TYR A 48 -9.10 5.67 10.50
N ALA A 49 -8.79 4.95 11.57
CA ALA A 49 -8.75 5.51 12.91
C ALA A 49 -7.64 6.57 13.11
N THR A 50 -6.61 6.56 12.27
CA THR A 50 -5.52 7.55 12.30
C THR A 50 -5.84 8.82 11.50
N VAL A 51 -6.89 8.80 10.67
CA VAL A 51 -7.31 9.91 9.80
C VAL A 51 -8.02 10.99 10.63
N SER A 52 -7.89 12.25 10.22
CA SER A 52 -8.50 13.40 10.89
C SER A 52 -10.04 13.31 10.92
N GLU A 53 -10.66 13.86 11.96
CA GLU A 53 -12.13 13.93 12.05
C GLU A 53 -12.72 14.74 10.91
N ARG A 54 -12.00 15.79 10.51
CA ARG A 54 -12.38 16.62 9.36
C ARG A 54 -12.48 15.77 8.09
N ASP A 55 -11.47 14.96 7.77
CA ASP A 55 -11.50 14.09 6.60
C ASP A 55 -12.57 13.01 6.75
N ARG A 56 -12.68 12.38 7.93
CA ARG A 56 -13.71 11.37 8.21
C ARG A 56 -15.14 11.88 8.08
N SER A 57 -15.36 13.20 8.16
CA SER A 57 -16.69 13.77 7.90
C SER A 57 -17.13 13.62 6.43
N PHE A 58 -16.20 13.41 5.49
CA PHE A 58 -16.49 13.24 4.06
C PHE A 58 -16.70 11.78 3.66
N LYS A 59 -16.14 10.82 4.41
CA LYS A 59 -16.22 9.40 4.10
C LYS A 59 -16.36 8.56 5.36
N SER A 60 -17.37 7.69 5.45
CA SER A 60 -17.53 6.80 6.58
C SER A 60 -16.48 5.68 6.60
N GLN A 61 -16.18 5.12 7.77
CA GLN A 61 -15.29 3.96 7.89
C GLN A 61 -15.77 2.78 7.04
N LYS A 62 -17.08 2.51 7.01
CA LYS A 62 -17.64 1.44 6.20
C LYS A 62 -17.34 1.62 4.72
N THR A 63 -17.52 2.84 4.21
CA THR A 63 -17.22 3.20 2.83
C THR A 63 -15.72 3.06 2.56
N TYR A 64 -14.88 3.64 3.39
CA TYR A 64 -13.42 3.56 3.27
C TYR A 64 -12.93 2.10 3.20
N VAL A 65 -13.35 1.26 4.13
CA VAL A 65 -12.95 -0.16 4.18
C VAL A 65 -13.44 -0.94 2.96
N SER A 66 -14.70 -0.71 2.53
CA SER A 66 -15.27 -1.45 1.40
C SER A 66 -14.61 -1.12 0.06
N GLU A 67 -14.13 0.11 -0.11
CA GLU A 67 -13.45 0.56 -1.33
C GLU A 67 -12.03 0.01 -1.46
N GLN A 68 -11.37 -0.32 -0.35
CA GLN A 68 -9.95 -0.66 -0.31
C GLN A 68 -9.66 -2.18 -0.44
N GLY A 69 -10.68 -3.04 -0.36
CA GLY A 69 -10.50 -4.49 -0.48
C GLY A 69 -9.65 -5.10 0.64
N ALA A 70 -10.20 -5.11 1.85
CA ALA A 70 -9.55 -5.71 3.01
C ALA A 70 -9.35 -7.22 2.82
N PHE A 71 -8.20 -7.75 3.24
CA PHE A 71 -7.99 -9.19 3.31
C PHE A 71 -8.66 -9.81 4.52
N SER A 72 -9.06 -11.06 4.40
CA SER A 72 -9.60 -11.88 5.49
C SER A 72 -8.72 -13.11 5.77
N GLY A 73 -9.01 -13.81 6.87
CA GLY A 73 -8.42 -15.11 7.16
C GLY A 73 -6.88 -15.12 7.16
N PHE A 74 -6.31 -16.14 6.52
CA PHE A 74 -4.86 -16.34 6.48
C PHE A 74 -4.15 -15.30 5.60
N ALA A 75 -4.78 -14.83 4.52
CA ALA A 75 -4.22 -13.76 3.70
C ALA A 75 -3.95 -12.50 4.52
N SER A 76 -4.85 -12.13 5.44
CA SER A 76 -4.65 -11.03 6.39
C SER A 76 -3.48 -11.29 7.36
N GLN A 77 -3.27 -12.55 7.78
CA GLN A 77 -2.12 -12.88 8.65
C GLN A 77 -0.79 -12.71 7.91
N VAL A 78 -0.72 -13.15 6.66
CA VAL A 78 0.46 -12.96 5.80
C VAL A 78 0.74 -11.48 5.60
N ALA A 79 -0.27 -10.67 5.25
CA ALA A 79 -0.12 -9.23 5.06
C ALA A 79 0.40 -8.54 6.33
N ARG A 80 -0.16 -8.84 7.50
CA ARG A 80 0.32 -8.32 8.79
C ARG A 80 1.76 -8.71 9.09
N ARG A 81 2.16 -9.95 8.75
CA ARG A 81 3.54 -10.40 8.94
C ARG A 81 4.51 -9.56 8.11
N LEU A 82 4.20 -9.33 6.84
CA LEU A 82 5.03 -8.52 5.95
C LEU A 82 5.03 -7.04 6.32
N ALA A 83 3.89 -6.49 6.73
CA ALA A 83 3.78 -5.13 7.25
C ALA A 83 4.65 -4.91 8.51
N GLY A 84 4.83 -5.95 9.33
CA GLY A 84 5.73 -5.94 10.48
C GLY A 84 7.22 -5.79 10.12
N TRP A 85 7.59 -5.97 8.85
CA TRP A 85 8.97 -5.82 8.38
C TRP A 85 9.26 -4.42 7.80
N ILE A 86 8.24 -3.58 7.72
CA ILE A 86 8.38 -2.21 7.22
C ILE A 86 9.13 -1.38 8.27
N GLU A 87 10.16 -0.68 7.82
CA GLU A 87 10.93 0.26 8.62
C GLU A 87 10.69 1.67 8.10
N LEU A 88 10.49 2.60 9.03
CA LEU A 88 10.20 3.98 8.73
C LEU A 88 11.29 4.87 9.30
N HIS A 89 11.86 5.70 8.46
CA HIS A 89 12.85 6.69 8.84
C HIS A 89 12.26 8.09 8.59
N ALA A 90 11.65 8.66 9.63
CA ALA A 90 11.09 10.00 9.53
C ALA A 90 12.19 11.05 9.51
N VAL A 91 12.09 11.99 8.57
CA VAL A 91 12.79 13.25 8.65
C VAL A 91 12.08 14.10 9.72
N LYS A 92 12.85 14.93 10.44
CA LYS A 92 12.29 15.81 11.48
C LYS A 92 11.03 16.55 10.96
N PRO A 93 9.86 16.42 11.61
CA PRO A 93 8.66 17.07 11.15
C PRO A 93 8.78 18.60 11.25
N PHE A 94 8.23 19.29 10.27
CA PHE A 94 7.96 20.71 10.36
C PHE A 94 6.63 20.89 11.06
N ILE A 95 6.62 21.50 12.25
CA ILE A 95 5.43 21.70 13.08
C ILE A 95 5.15 23.19 13.17
N SER A 96 3.91 23.58 12.88
CA SER A 96 3.41 24.96 12.98
C SER A 96 2.04 24.96 13.67
N GLY A 97 1.99 25.28 14.96
CA GLY A 97 0.76 25.21 15.75
C GLY A 97 0.18 23.78 15.77
N ASP A 98 -1.06 23.64 15.32
CA ASP A 98 -1.78 22.36 15.23
C ASP A 98 -1.62 21.66 13.88
N GLN A 99 -0.67 22.07 13.07
CA GLN A 99 -0.36 21.45 11.78
C GLN A 99 1.07 20.93 11.76
N ALA A 100 1.29 19.81 11.08
CA ALA A 100 2.61 19.29 10.85
C ALA A 100 2.72 18.72 9.43
N SER A 101 3.94 18.76 8.89
CA SER A 101 4.29 18.10 7.64
C SER A 101 5.59 17.34 7.82
N VAL A 102 5.65 16.11 7.35
CA VAL A 102 6.82 15.26 7.48
C VAL A 102 7.03 14.41 6.24
N THR A 103 8.28 14.30 5.82
CA THR A 103 8.70 13.36 4.78
C THR A 103 9.27 12.12 5.47
N VAL A 104 8.82 10.95 5.06
CA VAL A 104 9.22 9.66 5.62
C VAL A 104 9.83 8.81 4.52
N LYS A 105 10.99 8.24 4.78
CA LYS A 105 11.54 7.16 3.97
C LYS A 105 10.97 5.84 4.50
N VAL A 106 10.39 5.07 3.60
CA VAL A 106 9.77 3.78 3.90
C VAL A 106 10.64 2.70 3.27
N HIS A 107 11.21 1.83 4.09
CA HIS A 107 11.92 0.64 3.64
C HIS A 107 10.96 -0.54 3.81
N LEU A 108 10.54 -1.16 2.71
CA LEU A 108 9.51 -2.18 2.69
C LEU A 108 9.88 -3.34 1.76
N PRO A 109 9.34 -4.55 2.01
CA PRO A 109 9.52 -5.68 1.11
C PRO A 109 9.06 -5.31 -0.31
N ASP A 110 9.88 -5.64 -1.33
CA ASP A 110 9.55 -5.41 -2.74
C ASP A 110 8.28 -6.20 -3.12
N PRO A 111 7.16 -5.53 -3.43
CA PRO A 111 5.90 -6.20 -3.73
C PRO A 111 6.02 -7.21 -4.88
N ASN A 112 6.82 -6.88 -5.91
CA ASN A 112 7.00 -7.73 -7.09
C ASN A 112 7.79 -9.01 -6.77
N LYS A 113 8.70 -8.95 -5.79
CA LYS A 113 9.48 -10.10 -5.35
C LYS A 113 8.76 -10.92 -4.29
N ILE A 114 7.87 -10.30 -3.53
CA ILE A 114 7.04 -10.96 -2.53
C ILE A 114 5.86 -11.69 -3.16
N ALA A 115 5.20 -11.11 -4.15
CA ALA A 115 3.97 -11.68 -4.73
C ALA A 115 4.08 -13.16 -5.10
N PRO A 116 5.13 -13.65 -5.80
CA PRO A 116 5.27 -15.09 -6.12
C PRO A 116 5.44 -15.96 -4.86
N LEU A 117 5.97 -15.42 -3.77
CA LEU A 117 6.18 -16.16 -2.51
C LEU A 117 4.88 -16.34 -1.72
N VAL A 118 3.86 -15.53 -2.02
CA VAL A 118 2.56 -15.52 -1.33
C VAL A 118 1.41 -15.80 -2.31
N LEU A 119 1.61 -16.72 -3.25
CA LEU A 119 0.62 -17.15 -4.24
C LEU A 119 0.02 -15.98 -5.04
N ASN A 120 0.83 -14.96 -5.35
CA ASN A 120 0.44 -13.72 -6.05
C ASN A 120 -0.73 -12.98 -5.36
N TRP A 121 -0.83 -13.08 -4.04
CA TRP A 121 -1.90 -12.47 -3.25
C TRP A 121 -3.31 -12.97 -3.60
N ASP A 122 -3.43 -14.16 -4.18
CA ASP A 122 -4.73 -14.82 -4.38
C ASP A 122 -5.32 -15.19 -3.01
N GLU A 123 -6.26 -14.39 -2.55
CA GLU A 123 -6.88 -14.54 -1.23
C GLU A 123 -7.57 -15.89 -1.06
N ALA A 124 -8.27 -16.35 -2.10
CA ALA A 124 -8.99 -17.63 -2.04
C ALA A 124 -8.02 -18.79 -1.89
N ARG A 125 -6.91 -18.78 -2.64
CA ARG A 125 -5.86 -19.80 -2.52
C ARG A 125 -5.14 -19.74 -1.18
N LEU A 126 -4.80 -18.55 -0.69
CA LEU A 126 -4.17 -18.38 0.61
C LEU A 126 -5.07 -18.91 1.73
N ASN A 127 -6.34 -18.53 1.73
CA ASN A 127 -7.30 -18.94 2.75
C ASN A 127 -7.69 -20.43 2.64
N GLY A 128 -7.52 -21.03 1.46
CA GLY A 128 -7.74 -22.47 1.22
C GLY A 128 -6.59 -23.38 1.65
N LEU A 129 -5.45 -22.84 2.05
CA LEU A 129 -4.32 -23.65 2.54
C LEU A 129 -4.67 -24.35 3.84
N SER A 130 -4.24 -25.60 3.99
CA SER A 130 -4.31 -26.34 5.25
C SER A 130 -3.44 -25.68 6.33
N THR A 131 -3.72 -25.93 7.59
CA THR A 131 -2.93 -25.38 8.72
C THR A 131 -1.44 -25.68 8.62
N SER A 132 -1.07 -26.87 8.11
CA SER A 132 0.33 -27.22 7.90
C SER A 132 0.99 -26.40 6.80
N GLU A 133 0.29 -26.17 5.68
CA GLU A 133 0.77 -25.33 4.56
C GLU A 133 0.88 -23.86 4.98
N GLN A 134 -0.09 -23.34 5.75
CA GLN A 134 -0.04 -22.00 6.32
C GLN A 134 1.20 -21.81 7.20
N THR A 135 1.45 -22.77 8.09
CA THR A 135 2.63 -22.75 8.95
C THR A 135 3.93 -22.82 8.15
N ALA A 136 3.97 -23.71 7.15
CA ALA A 136 5.13 -23.84 6.26
C ALA A 136 5.42 -22.56 5.49
N LEU A 137 4.39 -21.88 4.94
CA LEU A 137 4.53 -20.63 4.22
C LEU A 137 5.11 -19.54 5.11
N LEU A 138 4.53 -19.30 6.29
CA LEU A 138 5.03 -18.30 7.22
C LEU A 138 6.47 -18.60 7.66
N SER A 139 6.78 -19.87 7.94
CA SER A 139 8.15 -20.28 8.31
C SER A 139 9.15 -20.06 7.19
N ALA A 140 8.75 -20.32 5.94
CA ALA A 140 9.58 -20.08 4.77
C ALA A 140 9.85 -18.58 4.54
N LEU A 141 8.85 -17.72 4.74
CA LEU A 141 9.02 -16.26 4.67
C LEU A 141 10.00 -15.76 5.74
N GLU A 142 9.85 -16.22 6.98
CA GLU A 142 10.75 -15.85 8.09
C GLU A 142 12.18 -16.37 7.88
N ALA A 143 12.35 -17.58 7.36
CA ALA A 143 13.65 -18.10 7.00
C ALA A 143 14.33 -17.24 5.92
N ARG A 144 13.61 -16.91 4.85
CA ARG A 144 14.12 -16.03 3.79
C ARG A 144 14.50 -14.64 4.31
N ARG A 145 13.72 -14.08 5.24
CA ARG A 145 14.05 -12.79 5.87
C ARG A 145 15.36 -12.88 6.65
N ARG A 146 15.50 -13.91 7.54
CA ARG A 146 16.72 -14.10 8.34
C ARG A 146 17.97 -14.33 7.50
N GLU A 147 17.81 -14.95 6.33
CA GLU A 147 18.89 -15.22 5.37
C GLU A 147 19.17 -14.04 4.42
N GLY A 148 18.50 -12.89 4.60
CA GLY A 148 18.66 -11.72 3.74
C GLY A 148 18.15 -11.92 2.30
N ARG A 149 17.28 -12.93 2.07
CA ARG A 149 16.75 -13.28 0.75
C ARG A 149 15.39 -12.64 0.44
N ILE A 150 14.92 -11.73 1.27
CA ILE A 150 13.79 -10.86 0.96
C ILE A 150 14.36 -9.57 0.36
N ALA A 151 13.95 -9.26 -0.84
CA ALA A 151 14.27 -7.99 -1.47
C ALA A 151 13.43 -6.87 -0.82
N PHE A 152 14.07 -5.71 -0.60
CA PHE A 152 13.43 -4.52 -0.09
C PHE A 152 13.61 -3.38 -1.08
N ILE A 153 12.68 -2.44 -1.06
CA ILE A 153 12.74 -1.19 -1.81
C ILE A 153 12.61 -0.01 -0.84
N GLU A 154 13.11 1.14 -1.26
CA GLU A 154 12.91 2.40 -0.56
C GLU A 154 11.87 3.23 -1.32
N ALA A 155 10.91 3.76 -0.58
CA ALA A 155 9.97 4.77 -1.04
C ALA A 155 10.11 6.03 -0.17
N GLN A 156 9.64 7.15 -0.67
CA GLN A 156 9.59 8.39 0.08
C GLN A 156 8.17 8.94 0.01
N GLU A 157 7.57 9.16 1.18
CA GLU A 157 6.20 9.63 1.29
C GLU A 157 6.14 10.90 2.15
N LYS A 158 5.27 11.83 1.78
CA LYS A 158 5.00 13.04 2.54
C LYS A 158 3.64 12.92 3.21
N PHE A 159 3.61 13.18 4.51
CA PHE A 159 2.39 13.20 5.30
C PHE A 159 2.14 14.59 5.86
N ASP A 160 0.90 15.05 5.72
CA ASP A 160 0.41 16.22 6.43
C ASP A 160 -0.46 15.75 7.60
N LEU A 161 -0.33 16.42 8.75
CA LEU A 161 -1.04 16.05 9.97
C LEU A 161 -1.68 17.29 10.59
N VAL A 162 -2.76 17.04 11.33
CA VAL A 162 -3.42 18.04 12.18
C VAL A 162 -3.53 17.52 13.60
N LYS A 163 -3.52 18.42 14.56
CA LYS A 163 -3.74 18.09 15.97
C LYS A 163 -5.21 18.29 16.31
N GLU A 164 -5.89 17.21 16.65
CA GLU A 164 -7.30 17.21 17.05
C GLU A 164 -7.42 16.57 18.44
N ASN A 165 -8.15 17.24 19.35
CA ASN A 165 -8.36 16.74 20.73
C ASN A 165 -7.07 16.27 21.41
N SER A 166 -5.99 17.08 21.29
CA SER A 166 -4.64 16.80 21.82
C SER A 166 -3.90 15.60 21.16
N SER A 167 -4.42 15.03 20.08
CA SER A 167 -3.82 13.92 19.35
C SER A 167 -3.50 14.30 17.91
N TRP A 168 -2.36 13.90 17.40
CA TRP A 168 -2.03 14.06 15.98
C TRP A 168 -2.83 13.08 15.13
N LYS A 169 -3.31 13.54 13.97
CA LYS A 169 -4.07 12.78 12.98
C LYS A 169 -3.54 13.06 11.58
N LEU A 170 -3.58 12.07 10.71
CA LEU A 170 -3.27 12.27 9.30
C LEU A 170 -4.34 13.13 8.65
N PHE A 171 -3.90 14.10 7.86
CA PHE A 171 -4.76 15.05 7.19
C PHE A 171 -4.59 14.93 5.67
N PHE A 172 -5.56 14.30 5.03
CA PHE A 172 -5.58 14.10 3.57
C PHE A 172 -6.27 15.24 2.84
N ASN A 173 -6.86 16.18 3.61
CA ASN A 173 -7.64 17.29 3.06
C ASN A 173 -8.72 16.77 2.10
N TRP A 174 -9.42 15.71 2.51
CA TRP A 174 -10.50 15.14 1.71
C TRP A 174 -11.51 16.21 1.34
N ARG A 175 -11.96 16.15 0.09
CA ARG A 175 -12.91 17.08 -0.51
C ARG A 175 -13.95 16.27 -1.27
N MET A 176 -14.63 16.92 -2.21
CA MET A 176 -15.37 16.21 -3.25
C MET A 176 -14.45 15.22 -3.95
N PRO A 177 -14.87 13.98 -4.12
CA PRO A 177 -14.04 12.96 -4.77
C PRO A 177 -13.61 13.43 -6.17
N VAL A 178 -12.43 12.99 -6.59
CA VAL A 178 -11.90 13.21 -7.93
C VAL A 178 -12.30 12.02 -8.81
N GLN A 179 -12.78 12.29 -10.02
CA GLN A 179 -13.15 11.25 -10.98
C GLN A 179 -11.98 10.92 -11.89
N VAL A 180 -11.69 9.61 -12.04
CA VAL A 180 -10.80 9.08 -13.06
C VAL A 180 -11.64 8.41 -14.14
N GLU A 181 -11.49 8.90 -15.37
CA GLU A 181 -11.99 8.20 -16.55
C GLU A 181 -10.95 7.21 -17.04
N VAL A 182 -11.30 5.95 -17.16
CA VAL A 182 -10.40 4.89 -17.64
C VAL A 182 -10.63 4.71 -19.13
N ARG A 183 -9.57 4.92 -19.92
CA ARG A 183 -9.58 4.73 -21.37
C ARG A 183 -8.54 3.69 -21.77
N THR A 184 -8.81 2.96 -22.84
CA THR A 184 -7.91 1.96 -23.41
C THR A 184 -7.56 2.33 -24.83
N LYS A 185 -6.28 2.15 -25.21
CA LYS A 185 -5.79 2.27 -26.58
C LYS A 185 -5.16 0.96 -27.02
N LEU A 186 -5.55 0.50 -28.17
CA LEU A 186 -5.07 -0.74 -28.79
C LEU A 186 -4.43 -0.44 -30.14
N PRO A 187 -3.40 -1.20 -30.55
CA PRO A 187 -2.87 -1.15 -31.91
C PRO A 187 -3.96 -1.54 -32.92
N GLN A 188 -3.92 -0.90 -34.09
CA GLN A 188 -4.80 -1.28 -35.20
C GLN A 188 -4.55 -2.73 -35.63
N GLY A 189 -5.62 -3.47 -35.88
CA GLY A 189 -5.54 -4.86 -36.39
C GLY A 189 -5.24 -5.91 -35.31
N THR A 190 -5.10 -5.53 -34.04
CA THR A 190 -5.00 -6.52 -32.97
C THR A 190 -6.31 -7.25 -32.75
N SER A 191 -6.22 -8.55 -32.45
CA SER A 191 -7.38 -9.34 -32.00
C SER A 191 -7.66 -9.20 -30.50
N LEU A 192 -6.74 -8.64 -29.73
CA LEU A 192 -6.93 -8.43 -28.29
C LEU A 192 -8.13 -7.52 -28.02
N GLN A 193 -9.03 -7.96 -27.18
CA GLN A 193 -10.15 -7.17 -26.66
C GLN A 193 -9.83 -6.73 -25.25
N VAL A 194 -10.01 -5.44 -24.98
CA VAL A 194 -9.66 -4.82 -23.70
C VAL A 194 -10.81 -3.93 -23.24
N GLU A 195 -11.24 -4.16 -22.02
CA GLU A 195 -12.36 -3.41 -21.42
C GLU A 195 -12.05 -3.09 -19.96
N PRO A 196 -12.15 -1.82 -19.51
CA PRO A 196 -12.09 -1.51 -18.10
C PRO A 196 -13.34 -2.05 -17.39
N VAL A 197 -13.14 -2.68 -16.22
CA VAL A 197 -14.25 -3.18 -15.38
C VAL A 197 -15.11 -2.01 -14.91
N ALA A 198 -14.50 -0.85 -14.61
CA ALA A 198 -15.19 0.40 -14.37
C ALA A 198 -14.60 1.49 -15.27
N ARG A 199 -15.45 2.18 -16.04
CA ARG A 199 -15.02 3.29 -16.91
C ARG A 199 -14.79 4.59 -16.15
N GLN A 200 -15.35 4.72 -14.96
CA GLN A 200 -15.18 5.86 -14.07
C GLN A 200 -14.97 5.34 -12.65
N ILE A 201 -14.00 5.91 -11.97
CA ILE A 201 -13.65 5.60 -10.60
C ILE A 201 -13.59 6.91 -9.83
N GLU A 202 -14.18 6.94 -8.65
CA GLU A 202 -14.05 8.06 -7.72
C GLU A 202 -13.06 7.70 -6.63
N PHE A 203 -12.18 8.64 -6.28
CA PHE A 203 -11.20 8.44 -5.23
C PHE A 203 -10.93 9.76 -4.49
N GLN A 204 -10.31 9.67 -3.31
CA GLN A 204 -9.81 10.81 -2.56
C GLN A 204 -8.29 10.94 -2.75
N PRO A 205 -7.74 12.14 -3.04
CA PRO A 205 -6.30 12.33 -3.03
C PRO A 205 -5.69 11.90 -1.70
N GLY A 206 -4.60 11.15 -1.75
CA GLY A 206 -3.97 10.51 -0.59
C GLY A 206 -4.46 9.09 -0.31
N GLU A 207 -5.49 8.62 -1.00
CA GLU A 207 -5.94 7.23 -0.94
C GLU A 207 -5.52 6.46 -2.18
N PRO A 208 -5.12 5.19 -2.03
CA PRO A 208 -4.91 4.32 -3.17
C PRO A 208 -6.25 3.99 -3.85
N PHE A 209 -6.25 3.90 -5.16
CA PHE A 209 -7.37 3.40 -5.94
C PHE A 209 -6.89 2.37 -6.96
N THR A 210 -7.74 1.41 -7.28
CA THR A 210 -7.39 0.30 -8.17
C THR A 210 -8.19 0.38 -9.46
N ILE A 211 -7.51 0.24 -10.58
CA ILE A 211 -8.11 0.09 -11.91
C ILE A 211 -7.93 -1.35 -12.34
N THR A 212 -9.03 -2.00 -12.70
CA THR A 212 -9.02 -3.37 -13.25
C THR A 212 -9.43 -3.34 -14.71
N ILE A 213 -8.62 -3.97 -15.54
CA ILE A 213 -8.85 -4.13 -16.98
C ILE A 213 -9.10 -5.61 -17.27
N ARG A 214 -10.19 -5.89 -17.95
CA ARG A 214 -10.50 -7.22 -18.48
C ARG A 214 -9.91 -7.37 -19.87
N LEU A 215 -9.18 -8.46 -20.08
CA LEU A 215 -8.46 -8.79 -21.30
C LEU A 215 -9.05 -10.08 -21.87
N ARG A 216 -9.33 -10.10 -23.17
CA ARG A 216 -9.79 -11.29 -23.87
C ARG A 216 -9.03 -11.47 -25.17
N ASN A 217 -8.49 -12.67 -25.37
CA ASN A 217 -7.87 -13.07 -26.63
C ASN A 217 -8.82 -14.03 -27.39
N PRO A 218 -9.62 -13.54 -28.34
CA PRO A 218 -10.51 -14.39 -29.11
C PRO A 218 -9.80 -15.18 -30.23
N SER A 219 -8.51 -14.94 -30.44
CA SER A 219 -7.75 -15.60 -31.51
C SER A 219 -7.37 -17.03 -31.14
N THR A 220 -6.86 -17.77 -32.15
CA THR A 220 -6.40 -19.16 -31.99
C THR A 220 -4.94 -19.29 -31.56
N ARG A 221 -4.23 -18.18 -31.37
CA ARG A 221 -2.83 -18.15 -30.92
C ARG A 221 -2.69 -17.40 -29.60
N GLU A 222 -1.62 -17.69 -28.87
CA GLU A 222 -1.21 -16.89 -27.71
C GLU A 222 -0.82 -15.48 -28.17
N LEU A 223 -1.21 -14.45 -27.41
CA LEU A 223 -0.79 -13.07 -27.58
C LEU A 223 0.13 -12.67 -26.43
N ARG A 224 1.18 -11.92 -26.76
CA ARG A 224 1.98 -11.18 -25.78
C ARG A 224 1.54 -9.73 -25.80
N ALA A 225 1.34 -9.15 -24.65
CA ALA A 225 0.98 -7.75 -24.55
C ALA A 225 1.77 -7.07 -23.42
N ARG A 226 2.04 -5.79 -23.62
CA ARG A 226 2.58 -4.88 -22.61
C ARG A 226 1.60 -3.74 -22.47
N VAL A 227 1.43 -3.22 -21.28
CA VAL A 227 0.60 -2.04 -21.03
C VAL A 227 1.46 -0.90 -20.49
N MET A 228 1.19 0.30 -21.00
CA MET A 228 1.72 1.55 -20.50
C MET A 228 0.59 2.40 -19.97
N HIS A 229 0.83 3.12 -18.87
CA HIS A 229 -0.13 4.01 -18.28
C HIS A 229 0.23 5.45 -18.59
N ASN A 230 -0.72 6.19 -19.14
CA ASN A 230 -0.61 7.62 -19.41
C ASN A 230 -1.71 8.37 -18.68
N VAL A 231 -1.45 9.62 -18.34
CA VAL A 231 -2.41 10.52 -17.67
C VAL A 231 -2.75 11.70 -18.58
N GLU A 232 -4.02 12.02 -18.66
CA GLU A 232 -4.48 13.23 -19.36
C GLU A 232 -5.29 14.16 -18.42
N PRO A 233 -4.89 15.43 -18.28
CA PRO A 233 -3.74 16.08 -18.93
C PRO A 233 -2.40 15.62 -18.35
N LYS A 234 -1.36 15.55 -19.19
CA LYS A 234 -0.02 15.07 -18.81
C LYS A 234 0.61 15.83 -17.64
N SER A 235 0.21 17.08 -17.43
CA SER A 235 0.67 17.90 -16.30
C SER A 235 0.33 17.30 -14.93
N LEU A 236 -0.60 16.34 -14.85
CA LEU A 236 -1.01 15.68 -13.62
C LEU A 236 -0.16 14.45 -13.29
N GLU A 237 0.67 13.96 -14.21
CA GLU A 237 1.54 12.80 -14.01
C GLU A 237 2.42 12.93 -12.75
N LYS A 238 2.92 14.14 -12.46
CA LYS A 238 3.73 14.43 -11.27
C LYS A 238 3.00 14.26 -9.92
N TYR A 239 1.68 14.16 -9.94
CA TYR A 239 0.87 13.93 -8.73
C TYR A 239 0.45 12.47 -8.58
N LEU A 240 0.85 11.60 -9.50
CA LEU A 240 0.48 10.19 -9.52
C LEU A 240 1.67 9.32 -9.13
N GLY A 241 1.46 8.48 -8.13
CA GLY A 241 2.35 7.37 -7.79
C GLY A 241 1.74 6.05 -8.25
N VAL A 242 2.58 5.12 -8.70
CA VAL A 242 2.17 3.76 -9.05
C VAL A 242 2.50 2.87 -7.85
N GLY A 243 1.48 2.35 -7.19
CA GLY A 243 1.64 1.50 -6.00
C GLY A 243 1.97 0.05 -6.34
N ASP A 244 1.56 -0.41 -7.53
CA ASP A 244 1.83 -1.75 -8.04
C ASP A 244 2.29 -1.68 -9.48
N CYS A 245 3.54 -2.13 -9.74
CA CYS A 245 4.19 -2.07 -11.03
C CYS A 245 4.04 -3.36 -11.86
N GLY A 246 3.15 -4.28 -11.50
CA GLY A 246 2.95 -5.56 -12.23
C GLY A 246 2.72 -5.41 -13.73
N ASN A 247 2.42 -4.20 -14.19
CA ASN A 247 2.06 -3.92 -15.58
C ASN A 247 3.23 -3.59 -16.52
N TYR A 248 4.45 -3.40 -16.02
CA TYR A 248 5.61 -3.16 -16.88
C TYR A 248 6.21 -4.45 -17.46
N VAL A 249 5.78 -5.60 -16.96
CA VAL A 249 6.23 -6.91 -17.47
C VAL A 249 5.25 -7.37 -18.54
N PRO A 250 5.74 -7.78 -19.73
CA PRO A 250 4.88 -8.37 -20.75
C PRO A 250 4.13 -9.58 -20.17
N PHE A 251 2.84 -9.62 -20.37
CA PHE A 251 1.98 -10.74 -19.98
C PHE A 251 1.52 -11.52 -21.21
N ARG A 252 1.10 -12.76 -21.01
CA ARG A 252 0.65 -13.65 -22.07
C ARG A 252 -0.79 -14.03 -21.85
N ILE A 253 -1.57 -13.97 -22.92
CA ILE A 253 -2.97 -14.40 -22.92
C ILE A 253 -3.12 -15.53 -23.91
N GLY A 254 -3.38 -16.72 -23.42
CA GLY A 254 -3.58 -17.92 -24.24
C GLY A 254 -4.74 -17.76 -25.22
N ALA A 255 -4.73 -18.60 -26.28
CA ALA A 255 -5.78 -18.65 -27.28
C ALA A 255 -7.17 -18.87 -26.63
N GLY A 256 -8.15 -18.05 -26.98
CA GLY A 256 -9.52 -18.11 -26.47
C GLY A 256 -9.67 -17.79 -24.97
N LYS A 257 -8.60 -17.34 -24.29
CA LYS A 257 -8.60 -17.06 -22.85
C LYS A 257 -9.00 -15.62 -22.53
N GLN A 258 -9.47 -15.46 -21.29
CA GLN A 258 -9.74 -14.17 -20.68
C GLN A 258 -8.91 -14.07 -19.38
N ASP A 259 -8.49 -12.85 -19.06
CA ASP A 259 -7.73 -12.54 -17.84
C ASP A 259 -8.14 -11.16 -17.32
N GLU A 260 -7.83 -10.88 -16.07
CA GLU A 260 -8.01 -9.55 -15.47
C GLU A 260 -6.66 -9.06 -14.92
N ASN A 261 -6.36 -7.81 -15.23
CA ASN A 261 -5.16 -7.14 -14.77
C ASN A 261 -5.55 -5.93 -13.94
N SER A 262 -5.02 -5.83 -12.73
CA SER A 262 -5.29 -4.74 -11.80
C SER A 262 -4.05 -3.93 -11.51
N SER A 263 -4.19 -2.61 -11.49
CA SER A 263 -3.14 -1.67 -11.12
C SER A 263 -3.62 -0.77 -10.02
N THR A 264 -2.80 -0.60 -9.00
CA THR A 264 -3.10 0.31 -7.88
C THR A 264 -2.29 1.59 -8.02
N PHE A 265 -2.95 2.71 -7.88
CA PHE A 265 -2.39 4.05 -8.00
C PHE A 265 -2.64 4.85 -6.72
N LEU A 266 -1.77 5.82 -6.47
CA LEU A 266 -1.92 6.82 -5.43
C LEU A 266 -1.82 8.20 -6.06
N VAL A 267 -2.78 9.06 -5.81
CA VAL A 267 -2.67 10.48 -6.14
C VAL A 267 -2.34 11.26 -4.87
N TRP A 268 -1.28 12.05 -4.95
CA TRP A 268 -0.80 12.80 -3.79
C TRP A 268 -1.81 13.83 -3.30
N THR A 269 -1.80 14.12 -2.00
CA THR A 269 -2.72 15.08 -1.34
C THR A 269 -2.58 16.53 -1.84
N ASN A 270 -1.45 16.85 -2.46
CA ASN A 270 -1.19 18.17 -3.04
C ASN A 270 -1.73 18.35 -4.48
N LEU A 271 -2.58 17.41 -4.95
CA LEU A 271 -3.31 17.61 -6.20
C LEU A 271 -4.07 18.95 -6.15
N PRO A 272 -3.96 19.80 -7.21
CA PRO A 272 -4.65 21.08 -7.24
C PRO A 272 -6.16 20.94 -7.00
N PRO A 273 -6.77 21.76 -6.13
CA PRO A 273 -8.17 21.59 -5.73
C PRO A 273 -9.20 21.82 -6.87
N GLU A 274 -8.80 22.47 -7.91
CA GLU A 274 -9.59 22.66 -9.13
C GLU A 274 -9.68 21.40 -9.99
N VAL A 275 -8.77 20.43 -9.81
CA VAL A 275 -8.81 19.16 -10.53
C VAL A 275 -9.93 18.30 -9.95
N LYS A 276 -11.03 18.17 -10.69
CA LYS A 276 -12.19 17.35 -10.33
C LYS A 276 -12.23 16.03 -11.09
N ARG A 277 -11.51 15.95 -12.22
CA ARG A 277 -11.44 14.77 -13.06
C ARG A 277 -10.18 14.77 -13.92
N PHE A 278 -9.73 13.57 -14.28
CA PHE A 278 -8.69 13.35 -15.29
C PHE A 278 -8.87 11.96 -15.93
N ALA A 279 -8.11 11.65 -16.96
CA ALA A 279 -8.15 10.33 -17.58
C ALA A 279 -6.87 9.54 -17.33
N MET A 280 -7.03 8.24 -17.08
CA MET A 280 -5.98 7.24 -17.14
C MET A 280 -6.12 6.45 -18.44
N ILE A 281 -5.06 6.45 -19.25
CA ILE A 281 -5.05 5.79 -20.55
C ILE A 281 -4.14 4.56 -20.45
N TYR A 282 -4.73 3.40 -20.64
CA TYR A 282 -4.05 2.13 -20.76
C TYR A 282 -3.74 1.89 -22.24
N GLU A 283 -2.50 2.08 -22.62
CA GLU A 283 -2.02 1.89 -23.98
C GLU A 283 -1.31 0.54 -24.09
N PHE A 284 -1.80 -0.30 -25.00
CA PHE A 284 -1.31 -1.65 -25.16
C PHE A 284 -0.40 -1.77 -26.39
N GLU A 285 0.74 -2.42 -26.21
CA GLU A 285 1.55 -2.98 -27.28
C GLU A 285 1.26 -4.47 -27.34
N VAL A 286 0.98 -5.01 -28.53
CA VAL A 286 0.61 -6.42 -28.73
C VAL A 286 1.45 -7.01 -29.84
N ASP A 287 2.15 -8.14 -29.55
CA ASP A 287 2.98 -8.91 -30.48
C ASP A 287 2.23 -10.15 -31.02
#